data_0cf1089fa4f678d7bb3586396b396b86
#
_entry.id   0cf1089fa4f678d7bb3586396b396b86
#
_cell.length_a   1.000
_cell.length_b   1.000
_cell.length_c   1.000
_cell.angle_alpha   90.00
_cell.angle_beta   90.00
_cell.angle_gamma   90.00
#
_symmetry.space_group_name_H-M   'P 1'
#
loop_
_entity.id
_entity.type
_entity.pdbx_description
1 polymer ?
#
loop_
_entity_poly.entity_id
_entity_poly.type
_entity_poly.pdbx_seq_one_letter_code
_entity_poly.pdbx_strand_id
1 'polypeptide(L)'
;MKLYLDSADARQWTLPAGCPPVQGVTTNPTLVLQAGLPVSLAGYCRLVLAAGEQRLPELMLQLPRADAGEAADWLGQLLPLARQARVRLTIKLPCHPDWQHVLQEVQTWGVPTLLTGLSNPMQLLWAQQQGANWVAPYVGRLQADGRDVWSLMKACVSVQQQGPQLLAASIKSADVLSQLMALGAAAATVRPDFAASLATDPLTLAAMAQFDADVQTSQSLG
;
A
#
# COMPACT_ATOMS: atom_id res chain seq x y z
N MET A 1 -4.53 -11.53 3.60
CA MET A 1 -3.99 -10.16 3.53
C MET A 1 -3.51 -9.87 2.10
N LYS A 2 -3.86 -8.72 1.52
CA LYS A 2 -3.41 -8.29 0.19
C LYS A 2 -2.04 -7.62 0.29
N LEU A 3 -1.17 -7.83 -0.72
CA LEU A 3 0.15 -7.19 -0.80
C LEU A 3 0.13 -6.03 -1.80
N TYR A 4 0.62 -4.88 -1.38
CA TYR A 4 0.89 -3.70 -2.21
C TYR A 4 2.37 -3.34 -2.12
N LEU A 5 2.91 -2.69 -3.17
CA LEU A 5 4.25 -2.14 -3.15
C LEU A 5 4.21 -0.63 -2.90
N ASP A 6 5.07 -0.14 -2.03
CA ASP A 6 5.19 1.29 -1.70
C ASP A 6 6.33 1.92 -2.49
N SER A 7 6.05 2.30 -3.74
CA SER A 7 7.02 2.90 -4.66
C SER A 7 6.32 3.62 -5.81
N ALA A 8 6.86 4.78 -6.24
CA ALA A 8 6.45 5.46 -7.48
C ALA A 8 7.41 5.16 -8.66
N ASP A 9 8.45 4.38 -8.44
CA ASP A 9 9.35 3.96 -9.51
C ASP A 9 8.83 2.69 -10.19
N ALA A 10 8.29 2.83 -11.41
CA ALA A 10 7.69 1.75 -12.16
C ALA A 10 8.67 0.57 -12.44
N ARG A 11 9.97 0.81 -12.42
CA ARG A 11 11.00 -0.24 -12.58
C ARG A 11 11.05 -1.21 -11.41
N GLN A 12 10.48 -0.82 -10.27
CA GLN A 12 10.47 -1.59 -9.03
C GLN A 12 9.13 -2.32 -8.78
N TRP A 13 8.17 -2.26 -9.70
CA TRP A 13 6.84 -2.83 -9.48
C TRP A 13 6.74 -4.33 -9.81
N THR A 14 7.78 -4.89 -10.42
CA THR A 14 7.90 -6.32 -10.67
C THR A 14 8.76 -6.98 -9.59
N LEU A 15 8.20 -7.94 -8.87
CA LEU A 15 8.92 -8.73 -7.89
C LEU A 15 9.55 -9.99 -8.50
N PRO A 16 10.63 -10.55 -7.89
CA PRO A 16 11.19 -11.82 -8.29
C PRO A 16 10.17 -12.96 -8.30
N ALA A 17 10.47 -14.01 -9.05
CA ALA A 17 9.69 -15.24 -9.02
C ALA A 17 9.64 -15.82 -7.59
N GLY A 18 8.50 -16.37 -7.21
CA GLY A 18 8.27 -16.89 -5.84
C GLY A 18 7.62 -15.86 -4.89
N CYS A 19 7.60 -14.58 -5.23
CA CYS A 19 6.80 -13.61 -4.47
C CYS A 19 5.30 -13.79 -4.73
N PRO A 20 4.44 -13.51 -3.72
CA PRO A 20 3.00 -13.51 -3.93
C PRO A 20 2.59 -12.42 -4.93
N PRO A 21 1.43 -12.60 -5.61
CA PRO A 21 0.94 -11.61 -6.56
C PRO A 21 0.66 -10.28 -5.86
N VAL A 22 1.13 -9.20 -6.50
CA VAL A 22 0.93 -7.82 -6.04
C VAL A 22 -0.48 -7.36 -6.47
N GLN A 23 -1.25 -6.83 -5.52
CA GLN A 23 -2.59 -6.27 -5.78
C GLN A 23 -2.55 -4.87 -6.37
N GLY A 24 -1.43 -4.18 -6.22
CA GLY A 24 -1.26 -2.83 -6.72
C GLY A 24 -0.09 -2.12 -6.07
N VAL A 25 -0.04 -0.82 -6.29
CA VAL A 25 1.03 0.05 -5.82
C VAL A 25 0.44 1.21 -5.04
N THR A 26 1.07 1.54 -3.92
CA THR A 26 0.80 2.77 -3.17
C THR A 26 1.89 3.79 -3.43
N THR A 27 1.50 5.04 -3.59
CA THR A 27 2.43 6.15 -3.75
C THR A 27 2.15 7.25 -2.73
N ASN A 28 3.04 8.22 -2.67
CA ASN A 28 2.87 9.49 -1.97
C ASN A 28 3.79 10.54 -2.61
N PRO A 29 3.64 11.84 -2.33
CA PRO A 29 4.45 12.89 -2.93
C PRO A 29 5.96 12.70 -2.80
N THR A 30 6.43 12.17 -1.67
CA THR A 30 7.86 11.88 -1.44
C THR A 30 8.37 10.79 -2.40
N LEU A 31 7.63 9.71 -2.55
CA LEU A 31 8.00 8.62 -3.46
C LEU A 31 7.96 9.08 -4.93
N VAL A 32 7.00 9.93 -5.30
CA VAL A 32 6.93 10.51 -6.65
C VAL A 32 8.19 11.32 -6.96
N LEU A 33 8.63 12.18 -6.03
CA LEU A 33 9.87 12.94 -6.17
C LEU A 33 11.11 12.03 -6.23
N GLN A 34 11.18 11.00 -5.39
CA GLN A 34 12.28 10.02 -5.39
C GLN A 34 12.36 9.23 -6.69
N ALA A 35 11.23 9.00 -7.36
CA ALA A 35 11.18 8.38 -8.69
C ALA A 35 11.56 9.33 -9.85
N GLY A 36 11.91 10.58 -9.55
CA GLY A 36 12.26 11.59 -10.55
C GLY A 36 11.05 12.16 -11.31
N LEU A 37 9.83 12.00 -10.74
CA LEU A 37 8.61 12.54 -11.33
C LEU A 37 8.16 13.82 -10.60
N PRO A 38 7.57 14.79 -11.33
CA PRO A 38 6.98 15.95 -10.70
C PRO A 38 5.72 15.55 -9.91
N VAL A 39 5.52 16.14 -8.73
CA VAL A 39 4.25 16.05 -7.97
C VAL A 39 3.24 16.99 -8.63
N SER A 40 2.69 16.54 -9.73
CA SER A 40 1.75 17.28 -10.58
C SER A 40 0.83 16.31 -11.29
N LEU A 41 -0.25 16.82 -11.87
CA LEU A 41 -1.17 16.03 -12.68
C LEU A 41 -0.44 15.25 -13.80
N ALA A 42 0.50 15.91 -14.50
CA ALA A 42 1.29 15.26 -15.56
C ALA A 42 2.13 14.08 -15.03
N GLY A 43 2.74 14.21 -13.84
CA GLY A 43 3.48 13.13 -13.21
C GLY A 43 2.56 11.97 -12.81
N TYR A 44 1.36 12.27 -12.32
CA TYR A 44 0.38 11.25 -11.94
C TYR A 44 -0.22 10.53 -13.16
N CYS A 45 -0.45 11.26 -14.26
CA CYS A 45 -0.83 10.62 -15.54
C CYS A 45 0.23 9.60 -15.99
N ARG A 46 1.52 9.92 -15.87
CA ARG A 46 2.61 8.97 -16.19
C ARG A 46 2.56 7.72 -15.32
N LEU A 47 2.27 7.86 -14.01
CA LEU A 47 2.11 6.70 -13.12
C LEU A 47 0.93 5.83 -13.53
N VAL A 48 -0.19 6.41 -13.92
CA VAL A 48 -1.37 5.67 -14.40
C VAL A 48 -1.05 4.89 -15.68
N LEU A 49 -0.36 5.52 -16.64
CA LEU A 49 0.05 4.85 -17.87
C LEU A 49 1.02 3.70 -17.60
N ALA A 50 2.05 3.92 -16.77
CA ALA A 50 2.99 2.87 -16.39
C ALA A 50 2.31 1.71 -15.66
N ALA A 51 1.31 1.99 -14.80
CA ALA A 51 0.52 0.96 -14.13
C ALA A 51 -0.27 0.12 -15.14
N GLY A 52 -0.85 0.75 -16.16
CA GLY A 52 -1.54 0.07 -17.25
C GLY A 52 -0.61 -0.81 -18.10
N GLU A 53 0.56 -0.31 -18.47
CA GLU A 53 1.60 -1.06 -19.21
C GLU A 53 2.03 -2.32 -18.47
N GLN A 54 2.17 -2.23 -17.14
CA GLN A 54 2.52 -3.36 -16.29
C GLN A 54 1.31 -4.19 -15.82
N ARG A 55 0.11 -3.83 -16.27
CA ARG A 55 -1.15 -4.53 -15.93
C ARG A 55 -1.39 -4.62 -14.42
N LEU A 56 -1.00 -3.57 -13.68
CA LEU A 56 -1.28 -3.52 -12.26
C LEU A 56 -2.79 -3.41 -12.01
N PRO A 57 -3.36 -4.22 -11.10
CA PRO A 57 -4.78 -4.16 -10.79
C PRO A 57 -5.22 -2.83 -10.19
N GLU A 58 -4.35 -2.20 -9.37
CA GLU A 58 -4.69 -1.00 -8.62
C GLU A 58 -3.50 -0.06 -8.43
N LEU A 59 -3.75 1.24 -8.51
CA LEU A 59 -2.80 2.30 -8.19
C LEU A 59 -3.43 3.25 -7.18
N MET A 60 -2.74 3.47 -6.04
CA MET A 60 -3.17 4.39 -5.00
C MET A 60 -2.35 5.68 -5.05
N LEU A 61 -2.99 6.80 -5.41
CA LEU A 61 -2.38 8.11 -5.61
C LEU A 61 -2.77 9.07 -4.48
N GLN A 62 -1.80 9.72 -3.86
CA GLN A 62 -2.07 10.71 -2.81
C GLN A 62 -2.15 12.11 -3.41
N LEU A 63 -3.29 12.80 -3.23
CA LEU A 63 -3.42 14.21 -3.63
C LEU A 63 -2.45 15.08 -2.81
N PRO A 64 -1.79 16.05 -3.46
CA PRO A 64 -0.73 16.83 -2.81
C PRO A 64 -1.25 18.01 -1.98
N ARG A 65 -2.47 18.50 -2.22
CA ARG A 65 -3.02 19.70 -1.59
C ARG A 65 -4.46 19.48 -1.13
N ALA A 66 -4.83 20.20 -0.07
CA ALA A 66 -6.19 20.26 0.46
C ALA A 66 -7.02 21.29 -0.32
N ASP A 67 -7.25 21.04 -1.61
CA ASP A 67 -8.05 21.89 -2.51
C ASP A 67 -9.03 21.01 -3.30
N ALA A 68 -10.34 21.22 -3.06
CA ALA A 68 -11.40 20.43 -3.69
C ALA A 68 -11.54 20.74 -5.20
N GLY A 69 -11.30 21.97 -5.62
CA GLY A 69 -11.32 22.35 -7.03
C GLY A 69 -10.18 21.70 -7.80
N GLU A 70 -8.96 21.77 -7.27
CA GLU A 70 -7.82 21.06 -7.85
C GLU A 70 -8.05 19.54 -7.87
N ALA A 71 -8.65 18.98 -6.82
CA ALA A 71 -8.98 17.55 -6.76
C ALA A 71 -9.98 17.16 -7.88
N ALA A 72 -11.02 17.94 -8.10
CA ALA A 72 -12.00 17.73 -9.17
C ALA A 72 -11.33 17.77 -10.55
N ASP A 73 -10.49 18.78 -10.80
CA ASP A 73 -9.74 18.92 -12.06
C ASP A 73 -8.83 17.72 -12.32
N TRP A 74 -8.15 17.23 -11.28
CA TRP A 74 -7.27 16.06 -11.41
C TRP A 74 -8.06 14.78 -11.67
N LEU A 75 -9.14 14.56 -10.93
CA LEU A 75 -9.99 13.38 -11.09
C LEU A 75 -10.65 13.35 -12.47
N GLY A 76 -11.08 14.51 -12.99
CA GLY A 76 -11.61 14.64 -14.34
C GLY A 76 -10.69 14.12 -15.44
N GLN A 77 -9.37 14.16 -15.22
CA GLN A 77 -8.36 13.67 -16.17
C GLN A 77 -7.84 12.27 -15.81
N LEU A 78 -7.57 12.00 -14.53
CA LEU A 78 -7.01 10.73 -14.08
C LEU A 78 -7.97 9.56 -14.23
N LEU A 79 -9.28 9.75 -13.95
CA LEU A 79 -10.24 8.64 -13.99
C LEU A 79 -10.50 8.11 -15.42
N PRO A 80 -10.71 8.96 -16.45
CA PRO A 80 -10.79 8.48 -17.82
C PRO A 80 -9.53 7.75 -18.27
N LEU A 81 -8.35 8.29 -17.93
CA LEU A 81 -7.06 7.68 -18.26
C LEU A 81 -6.90 6.31 -17.60
N ALA A 82 -7.25 6.20 -16.33
CA ALA A 82 -7.17 4.95 -15.58
C ALA A 82 -8.13 3.87 -16.13
N ARG A 83 -9.35 4.28 -16.54
CA ARG A 83 -10.29 3.36 -17.23
C ARG A 83 -9.70 2.84 -18.53
N GLN A 84 -9.11 3.71 -19.34
CA GLN A 84 -8.45 3.31 -20.59
C GLN A 84 -7.27 2.37 -20.33
N ALA A 85 -6.47 2.66 -19.30
CA ALA A 85 -5.33 1.85 -18.88
C ALA A 85 -5.75 0.55 -18.15
N ARG A 86 -7.03 0.38 -17.83
CA ARG A 86 -7.59 -0.75 -17.04
C ARG A 86 -6.99 -0.86 -15.63
N VAL A 87 -6.69 0.27 -15.02
CA VAL A 87 -6.16 0.37 -13.65
C VAL A 87 -7.23 0.93 -12.73
N ARG A 88 -7.49 0.29 -11.60
CA ARG A 88 -8.34 0.86 -10.57
C ARG A 88 -7.56 1.92 -9.80
N LEU A 89 -8.13 3.12 -9.65
CA LEU A 89 -7.57 4.15 -8.79
C LEU A 89 -8.21 4.10 -7.40
N THR A 90 -7.38 4.32 -6.39
CA THR A 90 -7.78 4.70 -5.04
C THR A 90 -7.08 6.01 -4.68
N ILE A 91 -7.84 7.00 -4.22
CA ILE A 91 -7.30 8.32 -3.88
C ILE A 91 -6.93 8.35 -2.41
N LYS A 92 -5.66 8.70 -2.14
CA LYS A 92 -5.13 8.84 -0.78
C LYS A 92 -5.20 10.29 -0.34
N LEU A 93 -5.64 10.49 0.89
CA LEU A 93 -5.72 11.79 1.54
C LEU A 93 -5.14 11.68 2.94
N PRO A 94 -4.48 12.71 3.48
CA PRO A 94 -4.12 12.75 4.90
C PRO A 94 -5.34 12.57 5.81
N CYS A 95 -5.19 11.78 6.87
CA CYS A 95 -6.24 11.56 7.87
C CYS A 95 -6.32 12.76 8.83
N HIS A 96 -6.86 13.88 8.34
CA HIS A 96 -6.96 15.14 9.06
C HIS A 96 -8.23 15.90 8.69
N PRO A 97 -8.93 16.59 9.64
CA PRO A 97 -10.16 17.34 9.36
C PRO A 97 -10.03 18.40 8.26
N ASP A 98 -8.89 19.04 8.08
CA ASP A 98 -8.64 20.01 7.01
C ASP A 98 -8.83 19.43 5.60
N TRP A 99 -8.82 18.11 5.47
CA TRP A 99 -9.04 17.40 4.22
C TRP A 99 -10.49 16.95 4.01
N GLN A 100 -11.40 17.29 4.94
CA GLN A 100 -12.79 16.83 4.87
C GLN A 100 -13.49 17.27 3.57
N HIS A 101 -13.33 18.52 3.17
CA HIS A 101 -13.94 19.04 1.95
C HIS A 101 -13.39 18.37 0.68
N VAL A 102 -12.09 18.03 0.65
CA VAL A 102 -11.47 17.26 -0.44
C VAL A 102 -11.99 15.82 -0.44
N LEU A 103 -12.12 15.21 0.73
CA LEU A 103 -12.66 13.86 0.85
C LEU A 103 -14.10 13.77 0.31
N GLN A 104 -14.93 14.74 0.67
CA GLN A 104 -16.29 14.83 0.17
C GLN A 104 -16.32 15.00 -1.35
N GLU A 105 -15.49 15.88 -1.91
CA GLU A 105 -15.35 16.03 -3.36
C GLU A 105 -14.95 14.71 -4.03
N VAL A 106 -13.89 14.05 -3.56
CA VAL A 106 -13.44 12.77 -4.12
C VAL A 106 -14.53 11.71 -4.08
N GLN A 107 -15.34 11.68 -3.03
CA GLN A 107 -16.46 10.73 -2.90
C GLN A 107 -17.56 10.97 -3.93
N THR A 108 -17.80 12.20 -4.38
CA THR A 108 -18.79 12.50 -5.44
C THR A 108 -18.44 11.82 -6.78
N TRP A 109 -17.15 11.53 -7.01
CA TRP A 109 -16.66 10.84 -8.20
C TRP A 109 -16.79 9.31 -8.11
N GLY A 110 -17.25 8.78 -6.98
CA GLY A 110 -17.40 7.33 -6.76
C GLY A 110 -16.07 6.54 -6.77
N VAL A 111 -14.94 7.22 -6.53
CA VAL A 111 -13.62 6.58 -6.46
C VAL A 111 -13.30 6.19 -5.01
N PRO A 112 -12.72 5.00 -4.76
CA PRO A 112 -12.33 4.59 -3.42
C PRO A 112 -11.33 5.55 -2.78
N THR A 113 -11.48 5.77 -1.47
CA THR A 113 -10.64 6.67 -0.68
C THR A 113 -9.82 5.91 0.37
N LEU A 114 -8.60 6.37 0.61
CA LEU A 114 -7.71 5.90 1.66
C LEU A 114 -7.24 7.08 2.51
N LEU A 115 -7.51 7.05 3.81
CA LEU A 115 -7.02 8.06 4.74
C LEU A 115 -5.68 7.61 5.33
N THR A 116 -4.60 8.31 4.97
CA THR A 116 -3.22 7.95 5.32
C THR A 116 -2.69 8.78 6.48
N GLY A 117 -1.70 8.23 7.20
CA GLY A 117 -1.10 8.90 8.35
C GLY A 117 -1.96 8.84 9.62
N LEU A 118 -2.92 7.93 9.67
CA LEU A 118 -3.70 7.66 10.88
C LEU A 118 -2.77 7.26 12.02
N SER A 119 -2.89 7.93 13.17
CA SER A 119 -1.96 7.79 14.29
C SER A 119 -2.62 7.64 15.66
N ASN A 120 -3.95 7.75 15.74
CA ASN A 120 -4.68 7.63 16.99
C ASN A 120 -6.14 7.16 16.76
N PRO A 121 -6.84 6.68 17.80
CA PRO A 121 -8.20 6.14 17.65
C PRO A 121 -9.27 7.18 17.26
N MET A 122 -9.08 8.46 17.58
CA MET A 122 -10.03 9.51 17.16
C MET A 122 -10.04 9.69 15.64
N GLN A 123 -8.88 9.58 15.01
CA GLN A 123 -8.78 9.59 13.55
C GLN A 123 -9.43 8.36 12.92
N LEU A 124 -9.39 7.19 13.56
CA LEU A 124 -10.09 6.00 13.10
C LEU A 124 -11.60 6.18 13.15
N LEU A 125 -12.14 6.70 14.26
CA LEU A 125 -13.56 7.02 14.39
C LEU A 125 -14.00 8.06 13.34
N TRP A 126 -13.19 9.09 13.13
CA TRP A 126 -13.46 10.09 12.10
C TRP A 126 -13.47 9.47 10.70
N ALA A 127 -12.47 8.64 10.37
CA ALA A 127 -12.40 7.95 9.08
C ALA A 127 -13.62 7.06 8.83
N GLN A 128 -14.10 6.36 9.86
CA GLN A 128 -15.31 5.54 9.79
C GLN A 128 -16.57 6.40 9.55
N GLN A 129 -16.72 7.49 10.29
CA GLN A 129 -17.85 8.43 10.13
C GLN A 129 -17.89 9.12 8.76
N GLN A 130 -16.70 9.38 8.18
CA GLN A 130 -16.57 9.97 6.85
C GLN A 130 -16.75 8.95 5.72
N GLY A 131 -16.98 7.66 6.01
CA GLY A 131 -17.18 6.64 4.98
C GLY A 131 -15.94 6.32 4.15
N ALA A 132 -14.73 6.48 4.72
CA ALA A 132 -13.50 6.09 4.05
C ALA A 132 -13.48 4.58 3.76
N ASN A 133 -12.95 4.18 2.60
CA ASN A 133 -12.82 2.76 2.24
C ASN A 133 -11.61 2.10 2.90
N TRP A 134 -10.54 2.85 3.11
CA TRP A 134 -9.29 2.39 3.67
C TRP A 134 -8.72 3.38 4.69
N VAL A 135 -7.97 2.84 5.67
CA VAL A 135 -7.08 3.61 6.54
C VAL A 135 -5.67 3.06 6.48
N ALA A 136 -4.67 3.95 6.47
CA ALA A 136 -3.26 3.54 6.40
C ALA A 136 -2.44 4.18 7.53
N PRO A 137 -2.36 3.54 8.70
CA PRO A 137 -1.40 3.90 9.73
C PRO A 137 0.03 3.54 9.30
N TYR A 138 0.99 4.38 9.70
CA TYR A 138 2.41 4.16 9.44
C TYR A 138 3.05 3.40 10.62
N VAL A 139 2.96 2.08 10.61
CA VAL A 139 3.37 1.19 11.71
C VAL A 139 4.78 1.50 12.21
N GLY A 140 5.78 1.52 11.32
CA GLY A 140 7.16 1.76 11.71
C GLY A 140 7.42 3.18 12.23
N ARG A 141 6.63 4.19 11.82
CA ARG A 141 6.74 5.54 12.40
C ARG A 141 6.13 5.61 13.78
N LEU A 142 4.98 4.97 14.00
CA LEU A 142 4.32 4.90 15.30
C LEU A 142 5.18 4.14 16.33
N GLN A 143 5.85 3.05 15.90
CA GLN A 143 6.81 2.34 16.75
C GLN A 143 8.01 3.22 17.14
N ALA A 144 8.56 3.96 16.18
CA ALA A 144 9.67 4.86 16.43
C ALA A 144 9.30 6.04 17.34
N ASP A 145 8.02 6.43 17.36
CA ASP A 145 7.46 7.46 18.25
C ASP A 145 7.06 6.90 19.64
N GLY A 146 7.29 5.61 19.90
CA GLY A 146 7.01 4.96 21.19
C GLY A 146 5.53 4.72 21.48
N ARG A 147 4.64 4.80 20.47
CA ARG A 147 3.20 4.58 20.66
C ARG A 147 2.84 3.10 20.76
N ASP A 148 1.74 2.81 21.46
CA ASP A 148 1.14 1.47 21.42
C ASP A 148 0.47 1.21 20.06
N VAL A 149 1.32 0.81 19.12
CA VAL A 149 0.90 0.57 17.74
C VAL A 149 -0.05 -0.63 17.64
N TRP A 150 0.14 -1.64 18.47
CA TRP A 150 -0.64 -2.87 18.36
C TRP A 150 -2.09 -2.72 18.82
N SER A 151 -2.33 -1.91 19.85
CA SER A 151 -3.70 -1.53 20.24
C SER A 151 -4.41 -0.77 19.12
N LEU A 152 -3.73 0.14 18.43
CA LEU A 152 -4.29 0.84 17.28
C LEU A 152 -4.56 -0.11 16.09
N MET A 153 -3.64 -1.04 15.79
CA MET A 153 -3.86 -2.04 14.72
C MET A 153 -5.05 -2.95 15.02
N LYS A 154 -5.19 -3.42 16.26
CA LYS A 154 -6.36 -4.19 16.71
C LYS A 154 -7.65 -3.41 16.52
N ALA A 155 -7.67 -2.13 16.90
CA ALA A 155 -8.84 -1.27 16.69
C ALA A 155 -9.16 -1.11 15.18
N CYS A 156 -8.17 -0.90 14.33
CA CYS A 156 -8.38 -0.84 12.88
C CYS A 156 -8.96 -2.15 12.32
N VAL A 157 -8.46 -3.30 12.76
CA VAL A 157 -8.98 -4.61 12.33
C VAL A 157 -10.40 -4.84 12.81
N SER A 158 -10.73 -4.44 14.05
CA SER A 158 -12.07 -4.66 14.61
C SER A 158 -13.21 -3.94 13.85
N VAL A 159 -12.90 -2.85 13.14
CA VAL A 159 -13.91 -2.10 12.39
C VAL A 159 -14.02 -2.49 10.92
N GLN A 160 -13.15 -3.37 10.40
CA GLN A 160 -13.07 -3.69 8.96
C GLN A 160 -14.36 -4.26 8.36
N GLN A 161 -15.20 -4.92 9.13
CA GLN A 161 -16.43 -5.51 8.62
C GLN A 161 -17.51 -4.47 8.30
N GLN A 162 -17.50 -3.34 8.98
CA GLN A 162 -18.53 -2.29 8.87
C GLN A 162 -17.93 -0.89 8.62
N GLY A 163 -16.63 -0.82 8.38
CA GLY A 163 -15.89 0.43 8.23
C GLY A 163 -14.67 0.28 7.31
N PRO A 164 -13.72 1.20 7.43
CA PRO A 164 -12.55 1.21 6.55
C PRO A 164 -11.67 -0.03 6.74
N GLN A 165 -11.15 -0.56 5.64
CA GLN A 165 -10.18 -1.65 5.64
C GLN A 165 -8.82 -1.14 6.11
N LEU A 166 -8.08 -1.96 6.85
CA LEU A 166 -6.70 -1.65 7.25
C LEU A 166 -5.72 -1.97 6.12
N LEU A 167 -4.99 -0.96 5.63
CA LEU A 167 -3.79 -1.11 4.82
C LEU A 167 -2.60 -0.65 5.66
N ALA A 168 -1.89 -1.56 6.29
CA ALA A 168 -0.73 -1.22 7.11
C ALA A 168 0.45 -0.76 6.25
N ALA A 169 1.07 0.37 6.60
CA ALA A 169 2.16 0.97 5.84
C ALA A 169 3.42 1.18 6.72
N SER A 170 4.55 1.49 6.08
CA SER A 170 5.84 1.69 6.77
C SER A 170 6.30 0.45 7.55
N ILE A 171 6.17 -0.72 6.93
CA ILE A 171 6.59 -2.01 7.50
C ILE A 171 8.09 -2.18 7.29
N LYS A 172 8.83 -2.49 8.36
CA LYS A 172 10.30 -2.51 8.34
C LYS A 172 10.91 -3.87 8.74
N SER A 173 10.09 -4.86 9.15
CA SER A 173 10.57 -6.19 9.52
C SER A 173 9.55 -7.27 9.20
N ALA A 174 10.03 -8.50 9.02
CA ALA A 174 9.22 -9.69 8.82
C ALA A 174 8.29 -9.95 10.03
N ASP A 175 8.77 -9.69 11.26
CA ASP A 175 7.99 -9.88 12.48
C ASP A 175 6.76 -8.97 12.52
N VAL A 176 6.92 -7.70 12.13
CA VAL A 176 5.80 -6.76 12.03
C VAL A 176 4.80 -7.24 10.97
N LEU A 177 5.27 -7.70 9.82
CA LEU A 177 4.40 -8.24 8.77
C LEU A 177 3.64 -9.48 9.27
N SER A 178 4.32 -10.40 9.95
CA SER A 178 3.73 -11.61 10.53
C SER A 178 2.66 -11.29 11.58
N GLN A 179 2.92 -10.32 12.46
CA GLN A 179 1.95 -9.86 13.45
C GLN A 179 0.71 -9.24 12.81
N LEU A 180 0.87 -8.44 11.74
CA LEU A 180 -0.24 -7.86 10.99
C LEU A 180 -1.09 -8.95 10.30
N MET A 181 -0.44 -9.99 9.76
CA MET A 181 -1.14 -11.16 9.19
C MET A 181 -1.94 -11.89 10.28
N ALA A 182 -1.34 -12.15 11.43
CA ALA A 182 -1.99 -12.82 12.56
C ALA A 182 -3.18 -12.02 13.13
N LEU A 183 -3.10 -10.69 13.10
CA LEU A 183 -4.20 -9.80 13.48
C LEU A 183 -5.35 -9.78 12.48
N GLY A 184 -5.14 -10.21 11.24
CA GLY A 184 -6.16 -10.15 10.18
C GLY A 184 -6.22 -8.80 9.46
N ALA A 185 -5.11 -8.08 9.33
CA ALA A 185 -5.03 -6.89 8.50
C ALA A 185 -5.46 -7.20 7.05
N ALA A 186 -6.31 -6.37 6.46
CA ALA A 186 -6.82 -6.59 5.10
C ALA A 186 -5.71 -6.48 4.05
N ALA A 187 -4.77 -5.55 4.25
CA ALA A 187 -3.67 -5.31 3.34
C ALA A 187 -2.42 -4.78 4.06
N ALA A 188 -1.28 -4.94 3.40
CA ALA A 188 -0.02 -4.31 3.75
C ALA A 188 0.63 -3.71 2.50
N THR A 189 1.29 -2.56 2.66
CA THR A 189 2.15 -2.00 1.64
C THR A 189 3.59 -1.97 2.12
N VAL A 190 4.48 -2.52 1.31
CA VAL A 190 5.89 -2.71 1.65
C VAL A 190 6.79 -2.17 0.54
N ARG A 191 8.01 -1.81 0.88
CA ARG A 191 8.99 -1.44 -0.13
C ARG A 191 9.35 -2.65 -1.01
N PRO A 192 9.57 -2.45 -2.32
CA PRO A 192 9.91 -3.54 -3.24
C PRO A 192 11.15 -4.33 -2.85
N ASP A 193 12.21 -3.65 -2.38
CA ASP A 193 13.44 -4.28 -1.90
C ASP A 193 13.20 -5.18 -0.67
N PHE A 194 12.36 -4.72 0.27
CA PHE A 194 11.97 -5.52 1.42
C PHE A 194 11.14 -6.75 1.01
N ALA A 195 10.16 -6.59 0.11
CA ALA A 195 9.39 -7.73 -0.41
C ALA A 195 10.30 -8.77 -1.09
N ALA A 196 11.23 -8.30 -1.93
CA ALA A 196 12.18 -9.18 -2.62
C ALA A 196 13.13 -9.92 -1.65
N SER A 197 13.57 -9.26 -0.58
CA SER A 197 14.46 -9.89 0.42
C SER A 197 13.78 -11.03 1.18
N LEU A 198 12.46 -10.98 1.36
CA LEU A 198 11.71 -12.06 2.03
C LEU A 198 11.45 -13.27 1.11
N ALA A 199 11.46 -13.07 -0.21
CA ALA A 199 11.27 -14.17 -1.18
C ALA A 199 12.45 -15.12 -1.26
N THR A 200 13.62 -14.69 -0.85
CA THR A 200 14.91 -15.46 -0.93
C THR A 200 15.51 -15.60 0.47
N ASP A 201 14.71 -16.09 1.42
CA ASP A 201 15.16 -16.26 2.80
C ASP A 201 16.37 -17.21 2.91
N PRO A 202 17.51 -16.80 3.53
CA PRO A 202 18.71 -17.60 3.61
C PRO A 202 18.54 -18.95 4.33
N LEU A 203 17.64 -19.05 5.32
CA LEU A 203 17.35 -20.29 6.03
C LEU A 203 16.68 -21.31 5.10
N THR A 204 15.74 -20.86 4.27
CA THR A 204 15.09 -21.70 3.26
C THR A 204 16.09 -22.19 2.24
N LEU A 205 16.97 -21.33 1.73
CA LEU A 205 18.02 -21.71 0.78
C LEU A 205 19.00 -22.72 1.38
N ALA A 206 19.40 -22.53 2.63
CA ALA A 206 20.28 -23.49 3.33
C ALA A 206 19.60 -24.85 3.51
N ALA A 207 18.30 -24.87 3.86
CA ALA A 207 17.56 -26.14 3.98
C ALA A 207 17.44 -26.86 2.64
N MET A 208 17.18 -26.15 1.55
CA MET A 208 17.14 -26.72 0.20
C MET A 208 18.50 -27.34 -0.19
N ALA A 209 19.59 -26.62 0.03
CA ALA A 209 20.95 -27.13 -0.25
C ALA A 209 21.26 -28.39 0.56
N GLN A 210 20.84 -28.45 1.83
CA GLN A 210 21.00 -29.65 2.66
C GLN A 210 20.19 -30.84 2.09
N PHE A 211 18.92 -30.60 1.70
CA PHE A 211 18.10 -31.68 1.13
C PHE A 211 18.66 -32.21 -0.18
N ASP A 212 19.21 -31.36 -1.04
CA ASP A 212 19.86 -31.76 -2.27
C ASP A 212 21.11 -32.65 -1.99
N ALA A 213 21.90 -32.25 -1.00
CA ALA A 213 23.06 -33.04 -0.57
C ALA A 213 22.68 -34.42 0.00
N ASP A 214 21.62 -34.50 0.79
CA ASP A 214 21.08 -35.73 1.36
C ASP A 214 20.57 -36.69 0.26
N VAL A 215 19.90 -36.16 -0.77
CA VAL A 215 19.46 -36.95 -1.93
C VAL A 215 20.67 -37.53 -2.68
N GLN A 216 21.71 -36.74 -2.94
CA GLN A 216 22.92 -37.21 -3.62
C GLN A 216 23.62 -38.32 -2.81
N THR A 217 23.69 -38.13 -1.50
CA THR A 217 24.26 -39.13 -0.60
C THR A 217 23.46 -40.43 -0.63
N SER A 218 22.13 -40.34 -0.60
CA SER A 218 21.24 -41.51 -0.66
C SER A 218 21.40 -42.31 -1.98
N GLN A 219 21.58 -41.60 -3.11
CA GLN A 219 21.81 -42.24 -4.41
C GLN A 219 23.17 -43.02 -4.47
N SER A 220 24.14 -42.65 -3.64
CA SER A 220 25.43 -43.35 -3.55
C SER A 220 25.42 -44.57 -2.63
N LEU A 221 24.32 -44.78 -1.87
CA LEU A 221 24.13 -45.89 -0.96
C LEU A 221 23.33 -47.07 -1.56
N GLY A 222 22.80 -46.91 -2.76
CA GLY A 222 22.01 -47.92 -3.49
C GLY A 222 22.72 -48.40 -4.74
#